data_7aec2873adae88960309aee7331edba0
#
_entry.id   7aec2873adae88960309aee7331edba0
#
_cell.length_a   1.000
_cell.length_b   1.000
_cell.length_c   1.000
_cell.angle_alpha   90.00
_cell.angle_beta   90.00
_cell.angle_gamma   90.00
#
_symmetry.space_group_name_H-M   'P 1'
#
loop_
_entity.id
_entity.type
_entity.pdbx_description
1 polymer ?
#
loop_
_entity_poly.entity_id
_entity_poly.type
_entity_poly.pdbx_seq_one_letter_code
_entity_poly.pdbx_strand_id
1 'polypeptide(L)'
;MNRLILARHAKSCLNNNNLDFERPLSKQGRLDASKVGQHLYKKNYIPHNIISSSSFRTLETSELLMNELKYNNHFDKIDEIYEASNKVIINIIRKINKNYKCVMLVGHNPSLTNVTNMLSNVKIDHLPSGGTIILDFDSDWSAIKENGKLIEYINPQKIN
;
A
#
# COMPACT_ATOMS: atom_id res chain seq x y z
N MET A 1 -18.17 7.16 3.47
CA MET A 1 -17.19 6.11 3.80
C MET A 1 -15.98 6.24 2.89
N ASN A 2 -14.80 6.20 3.44
CA ASN A 2 -13.53 6.24 2.71
C ASN A 2 -12.77 4.92 2.93
N ARG A 3 -12.17 4.38 1.89
CA ARG A 3 -11.39 3.14 1.92
C ARG A 3 -9.92 3.42 1.69
N LEU A 4 -9.08 2.95 2.60
CA LEU A 4 -7.63 3.03 2.51
C LEU A 4 -7.06 1.63 2.29
N ILE A 5 -6.27 1.49 1.24
CA ILE A 5 -5.52 0.26 0.95
C ILE A 5 -4.04 0.57 1.22
N LEU A 6 -3.46 -0.06 2.22
CA LEU A 6 -2.04 0.05 2.56
C LEU A 6 -1.31 -1.18 2.02
N ALA A 7 -0.49 -0.99 1.00
CA ALA A 7 0.25 -2.08 0.37
C ALA A 7 1.76 -1.92 0.60
N ARG A 8 2.38 -2.88 1.26
CA ARG A 8 3.83 -2.93 1.33
C ARG A 8 4.39 -3.44 0.00
N HIS A 9 5.51 -2.87 -0.47
CA HIS A 9 6.19 -3.38 -1.66
C HIS A 9 6.41 -4.89 -1.55
N ALA A 10 6.37 -5.58 -2.67
CA ALA A 10 6.65 -7.01 -2.76
C ALA A 10 8.13 -7.31 -2.52
N LYS A 11 8.47 -8.58 -2.44
CA LYS A 11 9.84 -9.03 -2.12
C LYS A 11 10.84 -8.48 -3.13
N SER A 12 11.88 -7.81 -2.63
CA SER A 12 12.95 -7.23 -3.43
C SER A 12 14.19 -8.13 -3.45
N CYS A 13 15.03 -7.92 -4.47
CA CYS A 13 16.34 -8.57 -4.53
C CYS A 13 17.29 -7.99 -3.50
N LEU A 14 18.08 -8.85 -2.86
CA LEU A 14 19.25 -8.48 -2.10
C LEU A 14 20.45 -8.43 -3.06
N ASN A 15 20.52 -7.36 -3.87
CA ASN A 15 21.62 -7.18 -4.81
C ASN A 15 22.62 -6.20 -4.20
N ASN A 16 23.84 -6.71 -3.88
CA ASN A 16 24.89 -5.93 -3.23
C ASN A 16 25.46 -4.80 -4.11
N ASN A 17 25.18 -4.79 -5.40
CA ASN A 17 25.66 -3.77 -6.34
C ASN A 17 24.72 -2.57 -6.48
N ASN A 18 23.50 -2.66 -5.95
CA ASN A 18 22.52 -1.59 -6.03
C ASN A 18 22.42 -0.82 -4.71
N LEU A 19 22.20 0.49 -4.80
CA LEU A 19 21.75 1.27 -3.66
C LEU A 19 20.38 0.76 -3.19
N ASP A 20 20.07 0.88 -1.91
CA ASP A 20 18.79 0.41 -1.37
C ASP A 20 17.59 0.95 -2.16
N PHE A 21 17.60 2.23 -2.49
CA PHE A 21 16.56 2.89 -3.27
C PHE A 21 16.34 2.25 -4.65
N GLU A 22 17.38 1.71 -5.25
CA GLU A 22 17.37 1.15 -6.62
C GLU A 22 17.15 -0.37 -6.65
N ARG A 23 16.96 -1.02 -5.51
CA ARG A 23 16.73 -2.47 -5.48
C ARG A 23 15.42 -2.84 -6.18
N PRO A 24 15.46 -3.68 -7.23
CA PRO A 24 14.26 -4.14 -7.93
C PRO A 24 13.54 -5.24 -7.14
N LEU A 25 12.35 -5.59 -7.56
CA LEU A 25 11.66 -6.78 -7.07
C LEU A 25 12.41 -8.05 -7.49
N SER A 26 12.31 -9.08 -6.65
CA SER A 26 12.70 -10.44 -7.01
C SER A 26 11.65 -11.06 -7.95
N LYS A 27 12.01 -12.19 -8.57
CA LYS A 27 11.04 -12.97 -9.36
C LYS A 27 9.80 -13.33 -8.53
N GLN A 28 10.01 -13.80 -7.30
CA GLN A 28 8.90 -14.11 -6.38
C GLN A 28 8.08 -12.88 -6.04
N GLY A 29 8.72 -11.73 -5.82
CA GLY A 29 8.03 -10.48 -5.56
C GLY A 29 7.11 -10.05 -6.69
N ARG A 30 7.53 -10.22 -7.94
CA ARG A 30 6.67 -9.92 -9.11
C ARG A 30 5.45 -10.83 -9.16
N LEU A 31 5.63 -12.11 -8.91
CA LEU A 31 4.52 -13.08 -8.85
C LEU A 31 3.54 -12.72 -7.72
N ASP A 32 4.06 -12.38 -6.54
CA ASP A 32 3.25 -12.00 -5.39
C ASP A 32 2.45 -10.72 -5.64
N ALA A 33 3.06 -9.69 -6.22
CA ALA A 33 2.38 -8.44 -6.56
C ALA A 33 1.24 -8.66 -7.56
N SER A 34 1.48 -9.44 -8.60
CA SER A 34 0.42 -9.80 -9.57
C SER A 34 -0.72 -10.56 -8.90
N LYS A 35 -0.39 -11.51 -8.03
CA LYS A 35 -1.39 -12.30 -7.30
C LYS A 35 -2.26 -11.41 -6.40
N VAL A 36 -1.65 -10.46 -5.69
CA VAL A 36 -2.39 -9.48 -4.87
C VAL A 36 -3.28 -8.59 -5.75
N GLY A 37 -2.75 -8.10 -6.87
CA GLY A 37 -3.52 -7.29 -7.83
C GLY A 37 -4.75 -8.02 -8.36
N GLN A 38 -4.60 -9.30 -8.74
CA GLN A 38 -5.73 -10.14 -9.18
C GLN A 38 -6.77 -10.33 -8.08
N HIS A 39 -6.33 -10.53 -6.84
CA HIS A 39 -7.24 -10.65 -5.70
C HIS A 39 -8.03 -9.35 -5.48
N LEU A 40 -7.35 -8.21 -5.50
CA LEU A 40 -8.00 -6.89 -5.38
C LEU A 40 -9.02 -6.66 -6.51
N TYR A 41 -8.67 -7.03 -7.73
CA TYR A 41 -9.57 -6.92 -8.88
C TYR A 41 -10.84 -7.77 -8.69
N LYS A 42 -10.69 -9.04 -8.30
CA LYS A 42 -11.82 -9.95 -8.04
C LYS A 42 -12.75 -9.45 -6.95
N LYS A 43 -12.20 -8.76 -5.94
CA LYS A 43 -12.96 -8.16 -4.83
C LYS A 43 -13.53 -6.78 -5.16
N ASN A 44 -13.27 -6.28 -6.35
CA ASN A 44 -13.65 -4.92 -6.78
C ASN A 44 -13.07 -3.82 -5.88
N TYR A 45 -11.86 -4.01 -5.38
CA TYR A 45 -11.12 -3.00 -4.62
C TYR A 45 -10.30 -2.12 -5.58
N ILE A 46 -10.99 -1.32 -6.38
CA ILE A 46 -10.38 -0.47 -7.40
C ILE A 46 -10.19 0.95 -6.82
N PRO A 47 -8.96 1.43 -6.61
CA PRO A 47 -8.76 2.77 -6.06
C PRO A 47 -9.05 3.86 -7.09
N HIS A 48 -9.44 5.04 -6.59
CA HIS A 48 -9.54 6.26 -7.41
C HIS A 48 -8.16 6.91 -7.59
N ASN A 49 -7.25 6.69 -6.63
CA ASN A 49 -5.88 7.16 -6.69
C ASN A 49 -4.93 6.13 -6.08
N ILE A 50 -3.76 5.98 -6.69
CA ILE A 50 -2.63 5.21 -6.13
C ILE A 50 -1.51 6.19 -5.83
N ILE A 51 -1.02 6.15 -4.59
CA ILE A 51 0.09 6.94 -4.09
C ILE A 51 1.25 5.99 -3.79
N SER A 52 2.42 6.22 -4.35
CA SER A 52 3.57 5.34 -4.17
C SER A 52 4.83 6.08 -3.75
N SER A 53 5.63 5.44 -2.91
CA SER A 53 7.04 5.79 -2.75
C SER A 53 7.76 5.73 -4.10
N SER A 54 8.82 6.52 -4.24
CA SER A 54 9.61 6.60 -5.49
C SER A 54 10.70 5.53 -5.60
N SER A 55 10.90 4.66 -4.61
CA SER A 55 11.89 3.58 -4.71
C SER A 55 11.52 2.61 -5.84
N PHE A 56 12.52 1.95 -6.41
CA PHE A 56 12.30 1.01 -7.52
C PHE A 56 11.32 -0.10 -7.14
N ARG A 57 11.47 -0.69 -5.95
CA ARG A 57 10.59 -1.80 -5.50
C ARG A 57 9.14 -1.38 -5.29
N THR A 58 8.87 -0.16 -4.84
CA THR A 58 7.49 0.34 -4.70
C THR A 58 6.87 0.72 -6.04
N LEU A 59 7.64 1.33 -6.93
CA LEU A 59 7.17 1.65 -8.28
C LEU A 59 6.85 0.40 -9.08
N GLU A 60 7.72 -0.60 -9.03
CA GLU A 60 7.50 -1.89 -9.71
C GLU A 60 6.30 -2.64 -9.13
N THR A 61 6.14 -2.66 -7.81
CA THR A 61 4.95 -3.20 -7.14
C THR A 61 3.68 -2.48 -7.63
N SER A 62 3.70 -1.16 -7.63
CA SER A 62 2.57 -0.34 -8.06
C SER A 62 2.20 -0.60 -9.52
N GLU A 63 3.19 -0.72 -10.40
CA GLU A 63 2.98 -1.03 -11.82
C GLU A 63 2.29 -2.40 -12.01
N LEU A 64 2.76 -3.42 -11.30
CA LEU A 64 2.16 -4.75 -11.36
C LEU A 64 0.72 -4.75 -10.81
N LEU A 65 0.47 -4.06 -9.70
CA LEU A 65 -0.88 -3.90 -9.16
C LEU A 65 -1.78 -3.16 -10.16
N MET A 66 -1.30 -2.08 -10.77
CA MET A 66 -2.06 -1.31 -11.77
C MET A 66 -2.42 -2.17 -12.99
N ASN A 67 -1.51 -2.99 -13.47
CA ASN A 67 -1.74 -3.88 -14.60
C ASN A 67 -2.88 -4.87 -14.29
N GLU A 68 -2.82 -5.53 -13.14
CA GLU A 68 -3.84 -6.51 -12.74
C GLU A 68 -5.20 -5.87 -12.45
N LEU A 69 -5.19 -4.66 -11.88
CA LEU A 69 -6.40 -3.88 -11.60
C LEU A 69 -7.01 -3.27 -12.88
N LYS A 70 -6.35 -3.37 -14.02
CA LYS A 70 -6.70 -2.63 -15.24
C LYS A 70 -6.86 -1.15 -14.95
N TYR A 71 -5.93 -0.65 -14.15
CA TYR A 71 -5.99 0.68 -13.54
C TYR A 71 -5.71 1.78 -14.56
N ASN A 72 -6.55 2.78 -14.56
CA ASN A 72 -6.54 3.85 -15.56
C ASN A 72 -6.81 5.24 -14.92
N ASN A 73 -6.70 5.31 -13.60
CA ASN A 73 -6.96 6.52 -12.84
C ASN A 73 -5.67 7.25 -12.45
N HIS A 74 -5.72 8.10 -11.44
CA HIS A 74 -4.62 8.95 -11.03
C HIS A 74 -3.53 8.18 -10.26
N PHE A 75 -2.25 8.56 -10.50
CA PHE A 75 -1.08 8.00 -9.81
C PHE A 75 -0.16 9.11 -9.34
N ASP A 76 0.18 9.10 -8.06
CA ASP A 76 1.11 10.05 -7.43
C ASP A 76 2.36 9.33 -6.94
N LYS A 77 3.50 9.79 -7.38
CA LYS A 77 4.80 9.39 -6.86
C LYS A 77 5.26 10.43 -5.83
N ILE A 78 5.42 10.00 -4.58
CA ILE A 78 5.79 10.88 -3.46
C ILE A 78 7.09 10.42 -2.82
N ASP A 79 8.15 11.23 -2.99
CA ASP A 79 9.50 10.91 -2.51
C ASP A 79 9.56 10.76 -0.97
N GLU A 80 8.78 11.54 -0.25
CA GLU A 80 8.75 11.56 1.22
C GLU A 80 8.27 10.24 1.85
N ILE A 81 7.65 9.34 1.06
CA ILE A 81 7.22 8.02 1.56
C ILE A 81 8.43 7.11 1.78
N TYR A 82 9.50 7.28 1.01
CA TYR A 82 10.73 6.52 1.22
C TYR A 82 11.36 6.87 2.56
N GLU A 83 11.59 5.86 3.40
CA GLU A 83 12.09 6.01 4.78
C GLU A 83 11.24 6.93 5.67
N ALA A 84 9.93 7.01 5.40
CA ALA A 84 9.02 7.90 6.10
C ALA A 84 8.77 7.48 7.55
N SER A 85 8.61 8.48 8.41
CA SER A 85 8.04 8.27 9.74
C SER A 85 6.52 8.00 9.65
N ASN A 86 5.95 7.45 10.71
CA ASN A 86 4.50 7.24 10.81
C ASN A 86 3.72 8.54 10.61
N LYS A 87 4.22 9.62 11.18
CA LYS A 87 3.61 10.97 11.08
C LYS A 87 3.55 11.45 9.64
N VAL A 88 4.59 11.24 8.85
CA VAL A 88 4.62 11.62 7.43
C VAL A 88 3.55 10.86 6.65
N ILE A 89 3.44 9.54 6.84
CA ILE A 89 2.43 8.73 6.18
C ILE A 89 1.02 9.18 6.55
N ILE A 90 0.74 9.39 7.84
CA ILE A 90 -0.57 9.85 8.31
C ILE A 90 -0.91 11.24 7.73
N ASN A 91 0.07 12.14 7.64
CA ASN A 91 -0.14 13.46 7.04
C ASN A 91 -0.48 13.37 5.54
N ILE A 92 0.18 12.47 4.81
CA ILE A 92 -0.14 12.21 3.41
C ILE A 92 -1.59 11.73 3.27
N ILE A 93 -2.00 10.76 4.10
CA ILE A 93 -3.35 10.22 4.10
C ILE A 93 -4.38 11.34 4.38
N ARG A 94 -4.12 12.19 5.38
CA ARG A 94 -5.04 13.28 5.75
C ARG A 94 -5.18 14.36 4.68
N LYS A 95 -4.25 14.46 3.76
CA LYS A 95 -4.26 15.40 2.63
C LYS A 95 -4.86 14.82 1.35
N ILE A 96 -5.33 13.59 1.36
CA ILE A 96 -5.98 12.97 0.19
C ILE A 96 -7.19 13.83 -0.22
N ASN A 97 -7.34 14.00 -1.53
CA ASN A 97 -8.48 14.73 -2.09
C ASN A 97 -9.80 14.06 -1.66
N LYS A 98 -10.70 14.84 -1.08
CA LYS A 98 -12.00 14.36 -0.56
C LYS A 98 -12.89 13.67 -1.60
N ASN A 99 -12.65 13.92 -2.88
CA ASN A 99 -13.37 13.28 -3.97
C ASN A 99 -12.94 11.82 -4.20
N TYR A 100 -11.77 11.44 -3.73
CA TYR A 100 -11.29 10.04 -3.80
C TYR A 100 -11.82 9.26 -2.60
N LYS A 101 -12.70 8.30 -2.85
CA LYS A 101 -13.32 7.46 -1.80
C LYS A 101 -12.60 6.15 -1.55
N CYS A 102 -11.72 5.76 -2.45
CA CYS A 102 -10.83 4.61 -2.28
C CYS A 102 -9.44 5.01 -2.75
N VAL A 103 -8.44 4.89 -1.89
CA VAL A 103 -7.05 5.26 -2.21
C VAL A 103 -6.11 4.15 -1.74
N MET A 104 -5.15 3.82 -2.60
CA MET A 104 -4.07 2.90 -2.26
C MET A 104 -2.79 3.67 -2.01
N LEU A 105 -2.07 3.32 -0.94
CA LEU A 105 -0.74 3.81 -0.65
C LEU A 105 0.24 2.64 -0.64
N VAL A 106 1.24 2.70 -1.52
CA VAL A 106 2.30 1.69 -1.64
C VAL A 106 3.57 2.22 -0.97
N GLY A 107 4.04 1.51 0.03
CA GLY A 107 5.16 1.98 0.84
C GLY A 107 5.98 0.87 1.50
N HIS A 108 6.52 1.20 2.65
CA HIS A 108 7.55 0.42 3.35
C HIS A 108 7.20 0.15 4.81
N ASN A 109 7.85 -0.85 5.40
CA ASN A 109 7.91 -1.03 6.84
C ASN A 109 9.14 -0.32 7.43
N PRO A 110 9.11 0.05 8.73
CA PRO A 110 8.06 -0.29 9.70
C PRO A 110 6.83 0.61 9.64
N SER A 111 6.84 1.70 8.89
CA SER A 111 5.77 2.71 8.92
C SER A 111 4.40 2.15 8.57
N LEU A 112 4.26 1.30 7.55
CA LEU A 112 2.95 0.76 7.18
C LEU A 112 2.35 -0.15 8.27
N THR A 113 3.17 -1.00 8.92
CA THR A 113 2.72 -1.77 10.07
C THR A 113 2.25 -0.86 11.21
N ASN A 114 3.06 0.13 11.54
CA ASN A 114 2.75 1.07 12.62
C ASN A 114 1.51 1.91 12.31
N VAL A 115 1.40 2.43 11.10
CA VAL A 115 0.23 3.22 10.68
C VAL A 115 -1.05 2.39 10.71
N THR A 116 -0.99 1.13 10.26
CA THR A 116 -2.13 0.20 10.39
C THR A 116 -2.58 0.10 11.84
N ASN A 117 -1.64 -0.12 12.76
CA ASN A 117 -1.92 -0.25 14.19
C ASN A 117 -2.40 1.05 14.84
N MET A 118 -1.99 2.20 14.30
CA MET A 118 -2.41 3.51 14.79
C MET A 118 -3.80 3.92 14.28
N LEU A 119 -4.14 3.55 13.06
CA LEU A 119 -5.39 3.97 12.40
C LEU A 119 -6.55 2.99 12.60
N SER A 120 -6.30 1.84 13.18
CA SER A 120 -7.34 0.83 13.43
C SER A 120 -7.22 0.25 14.84
N ASN A 121 -8.26 -0.44 15.28
CA ASN A 121 -8.24 -1.19 16.54
C ASN A 121 -7.64 -2.59 16.40
N VAL A 122 -7.15 -2.93 15.24
CA VAL A 122 -6.43 -4.18 14.97
C VAL A 122 -4.96 -4.01 15.27
N LYS A 123 -4.32 -5.02 15.83
CA LYS A 123 -2.88 -5.06 16.05
C LYS A 123 -2.27 -6.17 15.21
N ILE A 124 -1.38 -5.78 14.31
CA ILE A 124 -0.56 -6.72 13.53
C ILE A 124 0.90 -6.58 13.99
N ASP A 125 1.62 -7.69 14.04
CA ASP A 125 3.04 -7.68 14.44
C ASP A 125 3.91 -7.15 13.30
N HIS A 126 3.67 -7.60 12.09
CA HIS A 126 4.49 -7.27 10.93
C HIS A 126 3.72 -7.51 9.63
N LEU A 127 3.61 -6.48 8.81
CA LEU A 127 3.07 -6.62 7.46
C LEU A 127 4.15 -7.23 6.55
N PRO A 128 3.95 -8.44 6.01
CA PRO A 128 4.97 -9.08 5.17
C PRO A 128 5.15 -8.34 3.84
N SER A 129 6.24 -8.62 3.13
CA SER A 129 6.45 -8.11 1.77
C SER A 129 5.26 -8.46 0.88
N GLY A 130 4.73 -7.50 0.15
CA GLY A 130 3.51 -7.64 -0.64
C GLY A 130 2.23 -7.68 0.18
N GLY A 131 2.32 -7.73 1.50
CA GLY A 131 1.15 -7.70 2.39
C GLY A 131 0.34 -6.43 2.20
N THR A 132 -0.97 -6.56 2.25
CA THR A 132 -1.90 -5.47 1.96
C THR A 132 -3.01 -5.44 3.00
N ILE A 133 -3.30 -4.26 3.52
CA ILE A 133 -4.34 -4.01 4.52
C ILE A 133 -5.41 -3.12 3.89
N ILE A 134 -6.67 -3.46 4.12
CA ILE A 134 -7.82 -2.66 3.68
C ILE A 134 -8.58 -2.18 4.91
N LEU A 135 -8.67 -0.86 5.05
CA LEU A 135 -9.37 -0.19 6.14
C LEU A 135 -10.49 0.69 5.59
N ASP A 136 -11.64 0.65 6.21
CA ASP A 136 -12.75 1.58 5.94
C ASP A 136 -12.90 2.58 7.10
N PHE A 137 -13.22 3.82 6.73
CA PHE A 137 -13.43 4.94 7.66
C PHE A 137 -14.74 5.63 7.33
N ASP A 138 -15.52 5.96 8.37
CA ASP A 138 -16.73 6.77 8.22
C ASP A 138 -16.46 8.29 8.22
N SER A 139 -15.22 8.68 8.54
CA SER A 139 -14.77 10.06 8.56
C SER A 139 -14.16 10.50 7.22
N ASP A 140 -14.06 11.81 7.02
CA ASP A 140 -13.24 12.38 5.94
C ASP A 140 -11.76 12.09 6.15
N TRP A 141 -10.98 12.13 5.06
CA TRP A 141 -9.53 11.87 5.12
C TRP A 141 -8.82 12.76 6.15
N SER A 142 -9.16 14.05 6.20
CA SER A 142 -8.56 15.01 7.14
C SER A 142 -8.85 14.71 8.62
N ALA A 143 -9.90 13.97 8.89
CA ALA A 143 -10.36 13.61 10.24
C ALA A 143 -10.05 12.17 10.64
N ILE A 144 -9.29 11.45 9.83
CA ILE A 144 -8.91 10.04 10.12
C ILE A 144 -8.14 9.97 11.44
N LYS A 145 -8.59 9.05 12.30
CA LYS A 145 -7.99 8.69 13.59
C LYS A 145 -7.93 7.15 13.71
N GLU A 146 -7.88 6.65 14.92
CA GLU A 146 -7.77 5.23 15.30
C GLU A 146 -9.06 4.40 15.13
N ASN A 147 -10.01 4.87 14.32
CA ASN A 147 -11.33 4.26 14.15
C ASN A 147 -11.52 3.50 12.84
N GLY A 148 -10.41 3.18 12.17
CA GLY A 148 -10.44 2.38 10.94
C GLY A 148 -10.93 0.96 11.20
N LYS A 149 -11.88 0.51 10.39
CA LYS A 149 -12.38 -0.86 10.41
C LYS A 149 -11.58 -1.72 9.46
N LEU A 150 -10.98 -2.80 9.96
CA LEU A 150 -10.32 -3.77 9.11
C LEU A 150 -11.35 -4.51 8.26
N ILE A 151 -11.21 -4.41 6.94
CA ILE A 151 -12.04 -5.13 5.97
C ILE A 151 -11.34 -6.40 5.53
N GLU A 152 -10.05 -6.32 5.21
CA GLU A 152 -9.28 -7.48 4.80
C GLU A 152 -7.79 -7.28 5.08
N TYR A 153 -7.13 -8.38 5.44
CA TYR A 153 -5.68 -8.49 5.49
C TYR A 153 -5.25 -9.53 4.46
N ILE A 154 -4.53 -9.10 3.46
CA ILE A 154 -4.07 -9.94 2.34
C ILE A 154 -2.59 -10.26 2.55
N ASN A 155 -2.27 -11.53 2.70
CA ASN A 155 -0.90 -12.03 2.69
C ASN A 155 -0.70 -12.80 1.37
N PRO A 156 0.22 -12.39 0.49
CA PRO A 156 0.39 -13.03 -0.81
C PRO A 156 0.72 -14.52 -0.71
N GLN A 157 1.35 -14.97 0.38
CA GLN A 157 1.66 -16.39 0.60
C GLN A 157 0.43 -17.23 0.94
N LYS A 158 -0.71 -16.61 1.25
CA LYS A 158 -1.96 -17.28 1.64
C LYS A 158 -3.09 -17.12 0.61
N ILE A 159 -2.83 -16.49 -0.51
CA ILE A 159 -3.78 -16.40 -1.63
C ILE A 159 -3.70 -17.68 -2.44
N ASN A 160 -4.85 -18.30 -2.66
CA ASN A 160 -4.96 -19.49 -3.50
C ASN A 160 -5.13 -19.13 -4.98
#